data_dd100b9b46534daac526418770cff266
#
_entry.id   dd100b9b46534daac526418770cff266
#
_cell.length_a   1.000
_cell.length_b   1.000
_cell.length_c   1.000
_cell.angle_alpha   90.00
_cell.angle_beta   90.00
_cell.angle_gamma   90.00
#
_symmetry.space_group_name_H-M   'P 1'
#
loop_
_entity.id
_entity.type
_entity.pdbx_description
1 polymer ?
#
loop_
_entity_poly.entity_id
_entity_poly.type
_entity_poly.pdbx_seq_one_letter_code
_entity_poly.pdbx_strand_id
1 'polypeptide(L)'
;MTDILTRRSVLAGAVAVTLAGLSGGAFAATPQQAQDMVAKAIALFDEKGEAAFAVFNEGEASGFVEGEVYIVVESVGPDAKVLAHATNSKLIGTPLSAIADENGKAFAVEISENATAEGGWFDYVWLNPVVEKVQRKEAWAVLHEDFVFLAGIYVE
;
A
#
# COMPACT_ATOMS: atom_id res chain seq x y z
N MET A 1 1.83 2.25 -83.12
CA MET A 1 2.81 2.09 -82.06
C MET A 1 2.23 2.76 -80.86
N THR A 2 1.69 1.97 -80.01
CA THR A 2 0.73 2.39 -78.96
C THR A 2 1.26 2.00 -77.58
N ASP A 3 1.70 3.01 -76.85
CA ASP A 3 2.08 2.81 -75.45
C ASP A 3 0.87 2.97 -74.55
N ILE A 4 0.56 1.89 -73.88
CA ILE A 4 -0.55 1.81 -72.93
C ILE A 4 -0.02 2.16 -71.54
N LEU A 5 -0.31 3.36 -71.08
CA LEU A 5 -0.03 3.82 -69.72
C LEU A 5 -1.04 3.19 -68.76
N THR A 6 -0.56 2.22 -67.99
CA THR A 6 -1.31 1.60 -66.89
C THR A 6 -1.28 2.51 -65.67
N ARG A 7 -2.36 3.17 -65.36
CA ARG A 7 -2.56 3.91 -64.10
C ARG A 7 -2.74 2.91 -62.96
N ARG A 8 -1.74 2.81 -62.09
CA ARG A 8 -1.90 2.16 -60.78
C ARG A 8 -2.49 3.16 -59.80
N SER A 9 -3.74 2.94 -59.44
CA SER A 9 -4.40 3.64 -58.32
C SER A 9 -3.85 3.11 -57.03
N VAL A 10 -3.15 3.97 -56.27
CA VAL A 10 -2.76 3.68 -54.89
C VAL A 10 -3.90 4.07 -53.99
N LEU A 11 -4.59 3.08 -53.46
CA LEU A 11 -5.57 3.24 -52.39
C LEU A 11 -4.81 3.51 -51.07
N ALA A 12 -4.83 4.76 -50.65
CA ALA A 12 -4.37 5.12 -49.32
C ALA A 12 -5.40 4.62 -48.30
N GLY A 13 -5.10 3.50 -47.64
CA GLY A 13 -5.86 3.03 -46.48
C GLY A 13 -5.55 3.91 -45.28
N ALA A 14 -6.52 4.71 -44.87
CA ALA A 14 -6.45 5.41 -43.61
C ALA A 14 -6.66 4.39 -42.48
N VAL A 15 -5.58 4.08 -41.76
CA VAL A 15 -5.66 3.33 -40.50
C VAL A 15 -6.15 4.31 -39.45
N ALA A 16 -7.42 4.23 -39.09
CA ALA A 16 -7.96 4.91 -37.93
C ALA A 16 -7.46 4.17 -36.69
N VAL A 17 -6.44 4.73 -36.06
CA VAL A 17 -6.03 4.31 -34.71
C VAL A 17 -7.08 4.86 -33.75
N THR A 18 -8.05 4.03 -33.37
CA THR A 18 -8.92 4.31 -32.25
C THR A 18 -8.07 4.21 -30.97
N LEU A 19 -7.67 5.34 -30.40
CA LEU A 19 -7.24 5.39 -29.01
C LEU A 19 -8.46 5.01 -28.15
N ALA A 20 -8.53 3.73 -27.77
CA ALA A 20 -9.37 3.32 -26.68
C ALA A 20 -8.83 4.03 -25.43
N GLY A 21 -9.55 5.04 -24.98
CA GLY A 21 -9.28 5.69 -23.71
C GLY A 21 -9.36 4.63 -22.62
N LEU A 22 -8.22 4.27 -22.07
CA LEU A 22 -8.12 3.57 -20.81
C LEU A 22 -8.69 4.55 -19.77
N SER A 23 -9.98 4.45 -19.51
CA SER A 23 -10.56 4.98 -18.28
C SER A 23 -9.83 4.26 -17.17
N GLY A 24 -8.86 4.95 -16.54
CA GLY A 24 -8.19 4.47 -15.36
C GLY A 24 -9.22 4.38 -14.23
N GLY A 25 -10.00 3.31 -14.20
CA GLY A 25 -10.70 2.92 -13.00
C GLY A 25 -9.63 2.64 -11.96
N ALA A 26 -9.68 3.33 -10.82
CA ALA A 26 -8.86 2.98 -9.68
C ALA A 26 -9.25 1.55 -9.31
N PHE A 27 -8.41 0.59 -9.64
CA PHE A 27 -8.58 -0.78 -9.19
C PHE A 27 -8.40 -0.79 -7.68
N ALA A 28 -9.36 -1.40 -6.97
CA ALA A 28 -9.23 -1.65 -5.54
C ALA A 28 -7.91 -2.38 -5.27
N ALA A 29 -7.23 -2.03 -4.19
CA ALA A 29 -6.01 -2.70 -3.80
C ALA A 29 -6.27 -4.18 -3.49
N THR A 30 -5.28 -5.02 -3.74
CA THR A 30 -5.39 -6.47 -3.56
C THR A 30 -4.67 -6.94 -2.29
N PRO A 31 -5.10 -8.06 -1.67
CA PRO A 31 -4.37 -8.66 -0.56
C PRO A 31 -2.89 -8.90 -0.86
N GLN A 32 -2.56 -9.28 -2.10
CA GLN A 32 -1.18 -9.50 -2.51
C GLN A 32 -0.34 -8.22 -2.45
N GLN A 33 -0.90 -7.06 -2.82
CA GLN A 33 -0.19 -5.79 -2.72
C GLN A 33 0.18 -5.43 -1.28
N ALA A 34 -0.69 -5.72 -0.31
CA ALA A 34 -0.39 -5.52 1.10
C ALA A 34 0.74 -6.45 1.56
N GLN A 35 0.70 -7.72 1.19
CA GLN A 35 1.75 -8.70 1.52
C GLN A 35 3.09 -8.32 0.88
N ASP A 36 3.10 -7.91 -0.38
CA ASP A 36 4.31 -7.49 -1.10
C ASP A 36 4.91 -6.22 -0.49
N MET A 37 4.08 -5.27 -0.06
CA MET A 37 4.50 -4.06 0.63
C MET A 37 5.22 -4.39 1.94
N VAL A 38 4.69 -5.29 2.76
CA VAL A 38 5.31 -5.76 4.00
C VAL A 38 6.61 -6.48 3.71
N ALA A 39 6.64 -7.40 2.76
CA ALA A 39 7.86 -8.13 2.39
C ALA A 39 8.97 -7.18 1.91
N LYS A 40 8.62 -6.20 1.09
CA LYS A 40 9.54 -5.16 0.62
C LYS A 40 10.09 -4.30 1.77
N ALA A 41 9.25 -3.97 2.74
CA ALA A 41 9.65 -3.19 3.91
C ALA A 41 10.61 -3.97 4.81
N ILE A 42 10.34 -5.25 5.07
CA ILE A 42 11.22 -6.14 5.83
C ILE A 42 12.57 -6.28 5.12
N ALA A 43 12.59 -6.46 3.80
CA ALA A 43 13.84 -6.54 3.05
C ALA A 43 14.70 -5.26 3.19
N LEU A 44 14.10 -4.08 3.19
CA LEU A 44 14.82 -2.83 3.42
C LEU A 44 15.30 -2.72 4.87
N PHE A 45 14.50 -3.19 5.83
CA PHE A 45 14.90 -3.24 7.23
C PHE A 45 16.09 -4.19 7.46
N ASP A 46 16.11 -5.36 6.82
CA ASP A 46 17.23 -6.31 6.88
C ASP A 46 18.53 -5.70 6.32
N GLU A 47 18.42 -4.79 5.34
CA GLU A 47 19.57 -4.08 4.77
C GLU A 47 20.05 -2.92 5.65
N LYS A 48 19.13 -2.12 6.20
CA LYS A 48 19.41 -0.82 6.84
C LYS A 48 19.17 -0.77 8.35
N GLY A 49 18.55 -1.81 8.91
CA GLY A 49 18.09 -1.77 10.29
C GLY A 49 17.03 -0.68 10.51
N GLU A 50 17.00 -0.09 11.70
CA GLU A 50 16.05 0.96 12.07
C GLU A 50 16.15 2.24 11.20
N ALA A 51 17.25 2.44 10.46
CA ALA A 51 17.36 3.53 9.50
C ALA A 51 16.32 3.42 8.37
N ALA A 52 15.76 2.23 8.12
CA ALA A 52 14.65 2.04 7.19
C ALA A 52 13.38 2.81 7.60
N PHE A 53 13.14 3.01 8.90
CA PHE A 53 11.96 3.74 9.38
C PHE A 53 11.92 5.18 8.89
N ALA A 54 13.08 5.85 8.81
CA ALA A 54 13.16 7.18 8.24
C ALA A 54 12.73 7.20 6.76
N VAL A 55 13.11 6.17 6.00
CA VAL A 55 12.70 6.03 4.59
C VAL A 55 11.18 5.85 4.50
N PHE A 56 10.60 4.98 5.30
CA PHE A 56 9.13 4.77 5.29
C PHE A 56 8.36 6.06 5.59
N ASN A 57 8.92 6.93 6.43
CA ASN A 57 8.31 8.19 6.84
C ASN A 57 8.41 9.31 5.78
N GLU A 58 9.12 9.08 4.67
CA GLU A 58 9.17 10.03 3.54
C GLU A 58 7.88 10.06 2.70
N GLY A 59 6.88 9.24 3.05
CA GLY A 59 5.58 9.20 2.39
C GLY A 59 5.63 8.65 0.98
N GLU A 60 4.93 9.26 0.04
CA GLU A 60 4.84 8.79 -1.35
C GLU A 60 6.21 8.67 -2.03
N ALA A 61 7.15 9.56 -1.69
CA ALA A 61 8.50 9.54 -2.25
C ALA A 61 9.32 8.29 -1.83
N SER A 62 8.93 7.62 -0.76
CA SER A 62 9.63 6.45 -0.23
C SER A 62 9.50 5.19 -1.10
N GLY A 63 8.43 5.11 -1.90
CA GLY A 63 8.02 3.88 -2.58
C GLY A 63 7.31 2.87 -1.66
N PHE A 64 6.90 3.31 -0.47
CA PHE A 64 6.13 2.51 0.51
C PHE A 64 4.69 3.03 0.69
N VAL A 65 4.20 3.73 -0.33
CA VAL A 65 2.80 4.12 -0.51
C VAL A 65 2.41 3.79 -1.95
N GLU A 66 1.37 3.00 -2.14
CA GLU A 66 0.82 2.64 -3.44
C GLU A 66 -0.72 2.81 -3.38
N GLY A 67 -1.20 4.00 -3.73
CA GLY A 67 -2.60 4.35 -3.57
C GLY A 67 -3.02 4.31 -2.11
N GLU A 68 -3.93 3.40 -1.76
CA GLU A 68 -4.42 3.21 -0.39
C GLU A 68 -3.57 2.24 0.46
N VAL A 69 -2.61 1.52 -0.17
CA VAL A 69 -1.70 0.59 0.52
C VAL A 69 -0.46 1.35 0.98
N TYR A 70 -0.16 1.31 2.24
CA TYR A 70 1.01 1.97 2.83
C TYR A 70 1.56 1.20 4.01
N ILE A 71 2.87 1.36 4.26
CA ILE A 71 3.55 0.69 5.36
C ILE A 71 3.37 1.42 6.69
N VAL A 72 3.19 0.63 7.73
CA VAL A 72 3.27 1.06 9.13
C VAL A 72 4.21 0.08 9.85
N VAL A 73 4.98 0.58 10.81
CA VAL A 73 5.82 -0.25 11.67
C VAL A 73 5.55 0.11 13.13
N GLU A 74 5.36 -0.92 13.93
CA GLU A 74 5.10 -0.83 15.36
C GLU A 74 6.18 -1.59 16.14
N SER A 75 6.55 -1.10 17.32
CA SER A 75 7.32 -1.90 18.27
C SER A 75 6.40 -2.88 19.01
N VAL A 76 6.99 -3.84 19.70
CA VAL A 76 6.28 -4.80 20.57
C VAL A 76 6.57 -4.54 22.05
N GLY A 77 5.75 -5.12 22.91
CA GLY A 77 5.94 -5.05 24.36
C GLY A 77 5.06 -4.01 25.06
N PRO A 78 5.23 -3.80 26.38
CA PRO A 78 4.33 -2.99 27.20
C PRO A 78 4.32 -1.50 26.84
N ASP A 79 5.43 -0.99 26.30
CA ASP A 79 5.58 0.40 25.86
C ASP A 79 5.56 0.52 24.33
N ALA A 80 4.87 -0.41 23.67
CA ALA A 80 4.77 -0.46 22.23
C ALA A 80 4.17 0.83 21.65
N LYS A 81 4.74 1.30 20.54
CA LYS A 81 4.37 2.54 19.87
C LYS A 81 4.56 2.44 18.36
N VAL A 82 3.98 3.36 17.64
CA VAL A 82 4.21 3.52 16.20
C VAL A 82 5.62 4.06 15.97
N LEU A 83 6.40 3.38 15.14
CA LEU A 83 7.76 3.77 14.77
C LEU A 83 7.84 4.38 13.38
N ALA A 84 7.00 3.92 12.45
CA ALA A 84 6.89 4.47 11.12
C ALA A 84 5.43 4.44 10.63
N HIS A 85 5.04 5.47 9.89
CA HIS A 85 3.73 5.55 9.27
C HIS A 85 3.81 6.39 7.98
N ALA A 86 3.75 5.74 6.82
CA ALA A 86 4.05 6.36 5.55
C ALA A 86 3.07 7.47 5.12
N THR A 87 1.84 7.48 5.64
CA THR A 87 0.81 8.48 5.26
C THR A 87 0.41 9.42 6.40
N ASN A 88 0.81 9.14 7.65
CA ASN A 88 0.43 9.98 8.79
C ASN A 88 1.55 10.07 9.84
N SER A 89 2.46 11.00 9.63
CA SER A 89 3.60 11.22 10.54
C SER A 89 3.20 11.64 11.96
N LYS A 90 1.96 12.13 12.17
CA LYS A 90 1.47 12.53 13.51
C LYS A 90 1.29 11.35 14.45
N LEU A 91 1.15 10.13 13.92
CA LEU A 91 1.04 8.92 14.71
C LEU A 91 2.38 8.39 15.19
N ILE A 92 3.49 8.81 14.60
CA ILE A 92 4.84 8.33 14.99
C ILE A 92 5.11 8.72 16.45
N GLY A 93 5.52 7.73 17.25
CA GLY A 93 5.75 7.87 18.68
C GLY A 93 4.51 7.72 19.55
N THR A 94 3.33 7.59 18.97
CA THR A 94 2.09 7.38 19.73
C THR A 94 2.07 5.97 20.34
N PRO A 95 1.81 5.84 21.64
CA PRO A 95 1.62 4.52 22.26
C PRO A 95 0.46 3.76 21.61
N LEU A 96 0.63 2.47 21.35
CA LEU A 96 -0.43 1.67 20.71
C LEU A 96 -1.70 1.62 21.54
N SER A 97 -1.57 1.69 22.88
CA SER A 97 -2.71 1.75 23.80
C SER A 97 -3.59 3.00 23.65
N ALA A 98 -3.07 4.04 22.99
CA ALA A 98 -3.83 5.26 22.69
C ALA A 98 -4.50 5.22 21.31
N ILE A 99 -4.32 4.14 20.54
CA ILE A 99 -4.84 4.00 19.19
C ILE A 99 -5.99 3.00 19.20
N ALA A 100 -7.17 3.50 18.86
CA ALA A 100 -8.38 2.69 18.66
C ALA A 100 -9.10 3.18 17.40
N ASP A 101 -9.90 2.32 16.81
CA ASP A 101 -10.77 2.71 15.73
C ASP A 101 -12.03 3.46 16.22
N GLU A 102 -12.86 3.94 15.31
CA GLU A 102 -14.09 4.68 15.68
C GLU A 102 -15.13 3.83 16.43
N ASN A 103 -15.01 2.49 16.38
CA ASN A 103 -15.83 1.56 17.14
C ASN A 103 -15.25 1.26 18.54
N GLY A 104 -14.10 1.85 18.87
CA GLY A 104 -13.40 1.63 20.14
C GLY A 104 -12.56 0.36 20.18
N LYS A 105 -12.31 -0.29 19.03
CA LYS A 105 -11.43 -1.47 18.93
C LYS A 105 -9.98 -1.02 19.06
N ALA A 106 -9.26 -1.55 20.04
CA ALA A 106 -7.83 -1.31 20.26
C ALA A 106 -6.98 -2.17 19.29
N PHE A 107 -7.19 -1.97 18.00
CA PHE A 107 -6.62 -2.81 16.94
C PHE A 107 -5.08 -2.80 16.91
N ALA A 108 -4.44 -1.67 17.24
CA ALA A 108 -2.99 -1.57 17.22
C ALA A 108 -2.35 -2.47 18.30
N VAL A 109 -2.94 -2.51 19.49
CA VAL A 109 -2.52 -3.44 20.55
C VAL A 109 -2.78 -4.88 20.13
N GLU A 110 -3.97 -5.18 19.58
CA GLU A 110 -4.32 -6.52 19.10
C GLU A 110 -3.32 -7.03 18.07
N ILE A 111 -2.94 -6.20 17.09
CA ILE A 111 -1.95 -6.54 16.07
C ILE A 111 -0.59 -6.81 16.72
N SER A 112 -0.10 -5.90 17.56
CA SER A 112 1.21 -6.02 18.22
C SER A 112 1.33 -7.28 19.09
N GLU A 113 0.24 -7.69 19.75
CA GLU A 113 0.22 -8.86 20.62
C GLU A 113 0.04 -10.18 19.88
N ASN A 114 -0.55 -10.18 18.68
CA ASN A 114 -0.95 -11.39 17.96
C ASN A 114 -0.26 -11.58 16.60
N ALA A 115 0.53 -10.62 16.13
CA ALA A 115 1.30 -10.80 14.90
C ALA A 115 2.36 -11.90 15.07
N THR A 116 2.51 -12.72 14.04
CA THR A 116 3.49 -13.81 14.00
C THR A 116 4.48 -13.62 12.85
N ALA A 117 5.57 -14.39 12.86
CA ALA A 117 6.55 -14.36 11.78
C ALA A 117 5.99 -14.88 10.44
N GLU A 118 4.96 -15.73 10.49
CA GLU A 118 4.26 -16.24 9.31
C GLU A 118 3.29 -15.23 8.73
N GLY A 119 2.95 -14.20 9.49
CA GLY A 119 1.98 -13.18 9.14
C GLY A 119 0.53 -13.57 9.43
N GLY A 120 -0.32 -12.57 9.50
CA GLY A 120 -1.75 -12.72 9.73
C GLY A 120 -2.54 -11.51 9.29
N TRP A 121 -3.83 -11.72 9.06
CA TRP A 121 -4.78 -10.65 8.71
C TRP A 121 -5.53 -10.17 9.96
N PHE A 122 -5.66 -8.84 10.07
CA PHE A 122 -6.39 -8.15 11.13
C PHE A 122 -7.37 -7.17 10.52
N ASP A 123 -8.58 -7.10 11.04
CA ASP A 123 -9.63 -6.20 10.57
C ASP A 123 -9.96 -5.10 11.58
N TYR A 124 -10.18 -3.91 11.09
CA TYR A 124 -10.60 -2.73 11.85
C TYR A 124 -11.16 -1.67 10.89
N VAL A 125 -11.66 -0.57 11.40
CA VAL A 125 -12.07 0.56 10.56
C VAL A 125 -11.05 1.69 10.67
N TRP A 126 -10.70 2.29 9.54
CA TRP A 126 -9.71 3.35 9.50
C TRP A 126 -9.95 4.35 8.38
N LEU A 127 -9.38 5.54 8.51
CA LEU A 127 -9.46 6.57 7.48
C LEU A 127 -8.67 6.13 6.24
N ASN A 128 -9.37 5.95 5.12
CA ASN A 128 -8.73 5.73 3.83
C ASN A 128 -8.17 7.07 3.30
N PRO A 129 -6.84 7.18 3.12
CA PRO A 129 -6.22 8.46 2.75
C PRO A 129 -6.54 8.93 1.32
N VAL A 130 -7.01 8.02 0.45
CA VAL A 130 -7.34 8.33 -0.95
C VAL A 130 -8.73 8.95 -1.08
N VAL A 131 -9.71 8.37 -0.39
CA VAL A 131 -11.11 8.83 -0.47
C VAL A 131 -11.55 9.67 0.72
N GLU A 132 -10.68 9.83 1.72
CA GLU A 132 -10.90 10.60 2.96
C GLU A 132 -12.17 10.19 3.72
N LYS A 133 -12.42 8.88 3.75
CA LYS A 133 -13.55 8.26 4.47
C LYS A 133 -13.07 7.14 5.36
N VAL A 134 -13.72 6.99 6.51
CA VAL A 134 -13.53 5.80 7.36
C VAL A 134 -14.18 4.61 6.68
N GLN A 135 -13.39 3.55 6.49
CA GLN A 135 -13.80 2.32 5.83
C GLN A 135 -13.24 1.11 6.59
N ARG A 136 -13.82 -0.05 6.37
CA ARG A 136 -13.25 -1.31 6.84
C ARG A 136 -11.89 -1.53 6.19
N LYS A 137 -10.91 -1.88 7.00
CA LYS A 137 -9.54 -2.18 6.57
C LYS A 137 -9.14 -3.57 7.01
N GLU A 138 -8.49 -4.30 6.13
CA GLU A 138 -7.81 -5.55 6.42
C GLU A 138 -6.30 -5.34 6.28
N ALA A 139 -5.56 -5.51 7.36
CA ALA A 139 -4.12 -5.33 7.38
C ALA A 139 -3.40 -6.66 7.51
N TRP A 140 -2.44 -6.91 6.61
CA TRP A 140 -1.47 -7.98 6.74
C TRP A 140 -0.35 -7.51 7.64
N ALA A 141 -0.09 -8.25 8.72
CA ALA A 141 0.94 -7.92 9.70
C ALA A 141 1.89 -9.08 9.91
N VAL A 142 3.18 -8.79 9.95
CA VAL A 142 4.26 -9.75 10.15
C VAL A 142 5.14 -9.28 11.30
N LEU A 143 5.36 -10.16 12.28
CA LEU A 143 6.37 -9.96 13.32
C LEU A 143 7.75 -10.32 12.74
N HIS A 144 8.65 -9.36 12.74
CA HIS A 144 10.04 -9.54 12.32
C HIS A 144 10.97 -8.89 13.33
N GLU A 145 11.81 -9.69 13.97
CA GLU A 145 12.58 -9.31 15.16
C GLU A 145 11.65 -8.76 16.26
N ASP A 146 11.90 -7.55 16.74
CA ASP A 146 11.12 -6.87 17.78
C ASP A 146 10.11 -5.85 17.20
N PHE A 147 9.76 -6.00 15.91
CA PHE A 147 8.90 -5.06 15.18
C PHE A 147 7.78 -5.77 14.45
N VAL A 148 6.64 -5.12 14.35
CA VAL A 148 5.54 -5.55 13.50
C VAL A 148 5.47 -4.63 12.29
N PHE A 149 5.60 -5.22 11.10
CA PHE A 149 5.43 -4.55 9.82
C PHE A 149 4.02 -4.85 9.31
N LEU A 150 3.27 -3.82 8.98
CA LEU A 150 1.91 -4.03 8.47
C LEU A 150 1.57 -3.08 7.31
N ALA A 151 0.77 -3.59 6.40
CA ALA A 151 0.13 -2.83 5.34
C ALA A 151 -1.27 -3.40 5.10
N GLY A 152 -2.21 -2.59 4.66
CA GLY A 152 -3.59 -3.04 4.53
C GLY A 152 -4.27 -2.51 3.29
N ILE A 153 -5.40 -3.13 3.01
CA ILE A 153 -6.34 -2.77 1.96
C ILE A 153 -7.66 -2.34 2.59
N TYR A 154 -8.39 -1.48 1.90
CA TYR A 154 -9.74 -1.12 2.30
C TYR A 154 -10.74 -1.98 1.56
N VAL A 155 -11.72 -2.48 2.29
CA VAL A 155 -12.75 -3.40 1.78
C VAL A 155 -14.14 -2.81 2.01
N GLU A 156 -15.06 -3.12 1.09
CA GLU A 156 -16.46 -2.68 1.19
C GLU A 156 -17.27 -3.51 2.22
#